data_4e0ff5cf86ec4ee776d29c8b46f2a4e5
#
_entry.id   4e0ff5cf86ec4ee776d29c8b46f2a4e5
#
_cell.length_a   1.000
_cell.length_b   1.000
_cell.length_c   1.000
_cell.angle_alpha   90.00
_cell.angle_beta   90.00
_cell.angle_gamma   90.00
#
_symmetry.space_group_name_H-M   'P 1'
#
loop_
_entity.id
_entity.type
_entity.pdbx_description
1 polymer ?
#
loop_
_entity_poly.entity_id
_entity_poly.type
_entity_poly.pdbx_seq_one_letter_code
_entity_poly.pdbx_strand_id
1 'polypeptide(L)'
;MCIRDRTNPTALTAGYKHNVIPERAEALIDVRVIPGTEDEVLAELQQIVGDDIEIQTVVRDIGMETPFEGELVEAMVASLGRHDPGVPVIPYLLGAGTDNKALAYLGITGYGFAPLRLPADLDFTGMFHGVDERVPVESLVFGQRVLADLLRTY
;
A
#
# COMPACT_ATOMS: atom_id res chain seq x y z
N MET A 1 5.54 10.54 3.27
CA MET A 1 6.32 9.32 3.55
C MET A 1 6.86 8.83 2.22
N CYS A 2 8.19 8.79 2.02
CA CYS A 2 8.74 8.27 0.77
C CYS A 2 8.44 6.78 0.70
N ILE A 3 7.83 6.35 -0.39
CA ILE A 3 7.67 4.93 -0.70
C ILE A 3 9.08 4.44 -1.05
N ARG A 4 9.63 3.69 -0.15
CA ARG A 4 10.83 2.89 -0.35
C ARG A 4 10.43 1.46 -0.13
N ASP A 5 11.14 0.56 -0.76
CA ASP A 5 11.09 -0.85 -0.44
C ASP A 5 11.21 -1.01 1.07
N ARG A 6 10.31 -1.76 1.65
CA ARG A 6 10.33 -2.02 3.08
C ARG A 6 10.38 -3.51 3.34
N THR A 7 11.28 -3.87 4.24
CA THR A 7 11.44 -5.22 4.75
C THR A 7 11.18 -5.19 6.25
N ASN A 8 10.04 -5.73 6.69
CA ASN A 8 9.62 -5.69 8.08
C ASN A 8 9.58 -7.11 8.65
N PRO A 9 10.39 -7.45 9.66
CA PRO A 9 10.20 -8.68 10.39
C PRO A 9 8.92 -8.61 11.22
N THR A 10 7.98 -9.52 10.95
CA THR A 10 6.65 -9.52 11.58
C THR A 10 6.46 -10.63 12.60
N ALA A 11 7.25 -11.70 12.49
CA ALA A 11 7.28 -12.76 13.49
C ALA A 11 8.65 -13.43 13.55
N LEU A 12 9.00 -13.95 14.72
CA LEU A 12 10.18 -14.77 14.96
C LEU A 12 9.78 -15.95 15.81
N THR A 13 10.12 -17.18 15.36
CA THR A 13 9.82 -18.41 16.07
C THR A 13 11.06 -19.25 16.20
N ALA A 14 11.38 -19.69 17.42
CA ALA A 14 12.51 -20.57 17.66
C ALA A 14 12.30 -21.35 18.97
N GLY A 15 12.67 -22.63 18.96
CA GLY A 15 12.67 -23.47 20.14
C GLY A 15 11.28 -23.86 20.64
N TYR A 16 11.27 -24.81 21.55
CA TYR A 16 10.06 -25.34 22.20
C TYR A 16 10.25 -25.55 23.71
N LYS A 17 11.48 -25.40 24.23
CA LYS A 17 11.81 -25.68 25.63
C LYS A 17 12.94 -24.77 26.10
N HIS A 18 12.85 -24.30 27.34
CA HIS A 18 13.74 -23.28 27.92
C HIS A 18 15.21 -23.72 28.07
N ASN A 19 15.49 -25.01 28.10
CA ASN A 19 16.84 -25.60 28.33
C ASN A 19 17.37 -26.37 27.11
N VAL A 20 16.80 -26.15 25.91
CA VAL A 20 17.22 -26.78 24.66
C VAL A 20 17.50 -25.71 23.64
N ILE A 21 18.72 -25.73 23.09
CA ILE A 21 19.07 -24.85 21.97
C ILE A 21 18.25 -25.29 20.75
N PRO A 22 17.50 -24.39 20.12
CA PRO A 22 16.70 -24.74 18.95
C PRO A 22 17.58 -25.12 17.76
N GLU A 23 17.20 -26.17 17.07
CA GLU A 23 17.81 -26.58 15.80
C GLU A 23 17.36 -25.68 14.65
N ARG A 24 16.16 -25.12 14.76
CA ARG A 24 15.54 -24.27 13.72
C ARG A 24 15.00 -22.98 14.33
N ALA A 25 15.22 -21.89 13.61
CA ALA A 25 14.59 -20.61 13.84
C ALA A 25 13.98 -20.10 12.52
N GLU A 26 12.83 -19.50 12.60
CA GLU A 26 12.10 -18.95 11.46
C GLU A 26 11.73 -17.49 11.71
N ALA A 27 11.94 -16.64 10.72
CA ALA A 27 11.46 -15.26 10.72
C ALA A 27 10.47 -15.06 9.57
N LEU A 28 9.31 -14.47 9.86
CA LEU A 28 8.39 -14.02 8.84
C LEU A 28 8.70 -12.57 8.50
N ILE A 29 8.92 -12.30 7.22
CA ILE A 29 9.29 -10.97 6.74
C ILE A 29 8.23 -10.50 5.75
N ASP A 30 7.60 -9.36 6.02
CA ASP A 30 6.73 -8.66 5.06
C ASP A 30 7.58 -7.73 4.20
N VAL A 31 7.59 -8.00 2.90
CA VAL A 31 8.39 -7.24 1.93
C VAL A 31 7.46 -6.44 1.03
N ARG A 32 7.65 -5.11 1.01
CA ARG A 32 6.93 -4.18 0.14
C ARG A 32 7.89 -3.64 -0.88
N VAL A 33 7.61 -3.92 -2.15
CA VAL A 33 8.48 -3.58 -3.27
C VAL A 33 7.85 -2.52 -4.18
N ILE A 34 8.69 -1.80 -4.89
CA ILE A 34 8.25 -0.99 -6.02
C ILE A 34 7.90 -1.93 -7.17
N PRO A 35 6.79 -1.72 -7.90
CA PRO A 35 6.43 -2.56 -9.03
C PRO A 35 7.58 -2.74 -10.02
N GLY A 36 7.88 -4.00 -10.37
CA GLY A 36 8.95 -4.37 -11.29
C GLY A 36 10.33 -4.59 -10.66
N THR A 37 10.48 -4.39 -9.33
CA THR A 37 11.77 -4.62 -8.62
C THR A 37 11.75 -5.88 -7.74
N GLU A 38 10.72 -6.73 -7.86
CA GLU A 38 10.48 -7.87 -6.98
C GLU A 38 11.66 -8.86 -6.96
N ASP A 39 12.20 -9.18 -8.13
CA ASP A 39 13.31 -10.13 -8.25
C ASP A 39 14.63 -9.55 -7.74
N GLU A 40 14.86 -8.24 -7.95
CA GLU A 40 16.05 -7.54 -7.47
C GLU A 40 16.07 -7.52 -5.93
N VAL A 41 14.93 -7.21 -5.30
CA VAL A 41 14.80 -7.17 -3.83
C VAL A 41 15.00 -8.57 -3.23
N LEU A 42 14.45 -9.62 -3.84
CA LEU A 42 14.68 -11.00 -3.38
C LEU A 42 16.14 -11.40 -3.49
N ALA A 43 16.81 -11.04 -4.59
CA ALA A 43 18.23 -11.31 -4.78
C ALA A 43 19.10 -10.55 -3.75
N GLU A 44 18.76 -9.30 -3.45
CA GLU A 44 19.44 -8.52 -2.41
C GLU A 44 19.24 -9.13 -1.02
N LEU A 45 18.02 -9.54 -0.68
CA LEU A 45 17.74 -10.24 0.58
C LEU A 45 18.56 -11.51 0.72
N GLN A 46 18.67 -12.33 -0.34
CA GLN A 46 19.49 -13.55 -0.32
C GLN A 46 20.98 -13.22 -0.12
N GLN A 47 21.48 -12.15 -0.71
CA GLN A 47 22.85 -11.69 -0.47
C GLN A 47 23.10 -11.24 0.97
N ILE A 48 22.11 -10.57 1.59
CA ILE A 48 22.20 -10.09 2.97
C ILE A 48 22.21 -11.26 3.96
N VAL A 49 21.33 -12.24 3.78
CA VAL A 49 21.21 -13.37 4.72
C VAL A 49 22.27 -14.46 4.48
N GLY A 50 22.87 -14.50 3.30
CA GLY A 50 23.89 -15.49 2.93
C GLY A 50 23.31 -16.89 2.59
N ASP A 51 24.20 -17.85 2.36
CA ASP A 51 23.82 -19.19 1.86
C ASP A 51 23.32 -20.13 2.98
N ASP A 52 23.57 -19.78 4.24
CA ASP A 52 23.17 -20.59 5.40
C ASP A 52 21.71 -20.42 5.80
N ILE A 53 21.02 -19.43 5.20
CA ILE A 53 19.62 -19.14 5.46
C ILE A 53 18.79 -19.36 4.21
N GLU A 54 17.80 -20.24 4.33
CA GLU A 54 16.85 -20.52 3.26
C GLU A 54 15.74 -19.46 3.25
N ILE A 55 15.50 -18.81 2.12
CA ILE A 55 14.35 -17.93 1.90
C ILE A 55 13.23 -18.72 1.23
N GLN A 56 12.08 -18.81 1.91
CA GLN A 56 10.86 -19.41 1.36
C GLN A 56 9.80 -18.34 1.11
N THR A 57 9.35 -18.22 -0.12
CA THR A 57 8.26 -17.30 -0.46
C THR A 57 6.92 -17.89 -0.04
N VAL A 58 6.30 -17.33 0.99
CA VAL A 58 4.97 -17.78 1.50
C VAL A 58 3.86 -17.26 0.61
N VAL A 59 3.91 -15.98 0.26
CA VAL A 59 2.97 -15.31 -0.64
C VAL A 59 3.76 -14.37 -1.53
N ARG A 60 3.51 -14.43 -2.82
CA ARG A 60 4.02 -13.48 -3.80
C ARG A 60 2.85 -12.93 -4.62
N ASP A 61 2.66 -11.65 -4.53
CA ASP A 61 1.63 -10.95 -5.28
C ASP A 61 2.29 -9.99 -6.29
N ILE A 62 1.50 -9.49 -7.25
CA ILE A 62 2.01 -8.56 -8.27
C ILE A 62 2.18 -7.16 -7.68
N GLY A 63 3.26 -6.50 -8.05
CA GLY A 63 3.37 -5.05 -7.97
C GLY A 63 2.51 -4.42 -9.07
N MET A 64 1.74 -3.37 -8.74
CA MET A 64 0.90 -2.67 -9.71
C MET A 64 1.29 -1.20 -9.81
N GLU A 65 1.44 -0.75 -11.03
CA GLU A 65 1.49 0.66 -11.39
C GLU A 65 0.45 0.92 -12.49
N THR A 66 -0.40 1.90 -12.29
CA THR A 66 -1.40 2.32 -13.27
C THR A 66 -1.03 3.72 -13.77
N PRO A 67 -0.96 3.97 -15.09
CA PRO A 67 -0.68 5.29 -15.63
C PRO A 67 -1.65 6.34 -15.11
N PHE A 68 -1.12 7.52 -14.75
CA PHE A 68 -1.93 8.65 -14.27
C PHE A 68 -2.48 9.43 -15.48
N GLU A 69 -3.37 8.79 -16.25
CA GLU A 69 -3.95 9.34 -17.47
C GLU A 69 -5.30 8.70 -17.82
N GLY A 70 -6.04 9.30 -18.72
CA GLY A 70 -7.31 8.81 -19.23
C GLY A 70 -8.53 9.45 -18.61
N GLU A 71 -9.70 9.20 -19.21
CA GLU A 71 -10.97 9.86 -18.88
C GLU A 71 -11.37 9.75 -17.42
N LEU A 72 -11.15 8.59 -16.79
CA LEU A 72 -11.47 8.40 -15.38
C LEU A 72 -10.56 9.27 -14.48
N VAL A 73 -9.26 9.35 -14.78
CA VAL A 73 -8.33 10.20 -14.04
C VAL A 73 -8.71 11.67 -14.18
N GLU A 74 -9.03 12.11 -15.42
CA GLU A 74 -9.50 13.47 -15.67
C GLU A 74 -10.79 13.79 -14.90
N ALA A 75 -11.73 12.86 -14.86
CA ALA A 75 -12.99 13.00 -14.11
C ALA A 75 -12.74 13.08 -12.59
N MET A 76 -11.83 12.26 -12.03
CA MET A 76 -11.43 12.33 -10.63
C MET A 76 -10.79 13.67 -10.29
N VAL A 77 -9.87 14.15 -11.11
CA VAL A 77 -9.21 15.46 -10.94
C VAL A 77 -10.23 16.59 -11.03
N ALA A 78 -11.10 16.55 -12.03
CA ALA A 78 -12.14 17.58 -12.19
C ALA A 78 -13.13 17.59 -11.02
N SER A 79 -13.58 16.43 -10.56
CA SER A 79 -14.46 16.33 -9.40
C SER A 79 -13.81 16.92 -8.14
N LEU A 80 -12.56 16.51 -7.86
CA LEU A 80 -11.83 17.06 -6.71
C LEU A 80 -11.66 18.58 -6.82
N GLY A 81 -11.29 19.09 -8.00
CA GLY A 81 -11.10 20.53 -8.25
C GLY A 81 -12.37 21.37 -8.08
N ARG A 82 -13.57 20.80 -8.30
CA ARG A 82 -14.84 21.48 -8.02
C ARG A 82 -15.10 21.66 -6.50
N HIS A 83 -14.61 20.72 -5.69
CA HIS A 83 -14.82 20.71 -4.24
C HIS A 83 -13.66 21.32 -3.44
N ASP A 84 -12.45 21.32 -4.03
CA ASP A 84 -11.24 21.92 -3.44
C ASP A 84 -10.41 22.63 -4.52
N PRO A 85 -10.84 23.85 -4.94
CA PRO A 85 -10.21 24.58 -6.04
C PRO A 85 -8.73 24.89 -5.77
N GLY A 86 -7.88 24.58 -6.77
CA GLY A 86 -6.45 24.89 -6.71
C GLY A 86 -5.58 23.84 -6.00
N VAL A 87 -6.18 22.77 -5.48
CA VAL A 87 -5.39 21.67 -4.92
C VAL A 87 -4.69 20.90 -6.05
N PRO A 88 -3.37 20.64 -5.95
CA PRO A 88 -2.69 19.80 -6.90
C PRO A 88 -3.07 18.32 -6.69
N VAL A 89 -3.35 17.62 -7.78
CA VAL A 89 -3.57 16.16 -7.75
C VAL A 89 -2.35 15.47 -8.33
N ILE A 90 -1.75 14.62 -7.54
CA ILE A 90 -0.53 13.90 -7.90
C ILE A 90 -0.75 12.39 -7.76
N PRO A 91 -0.10 11.56 -8.59
CA PRO A 91 -0.14 10.11 -8.41
C PRO A 91 0.60 9.73 -7.13
N TYR A 92 0.11 8.69 -6.49
CA TYR A 92 0.69 8.14 -5.27
C TYR A 92 0.69 6.61 -5.35
N LEU A 93 1.81 5.99 -5.01
CA LEU A 93 1.92 4.54 -4.88
C LEU A 93 1.63 4.12 -3.44
N LEU A 94 0.57 3.37 -3.23
CA LEU A 94 0.21 2.83 -1.93
C LEU A 94 0.97 1.54 -1.67
N GLY A 95 1.78 1.50 -0.60
CA GLY A 95 2.51 0.31 -0.17
C GLY A 95 1.62 -0.73 0.55
N ALA A 96 0.39 -0.96 0.03
CA ALA A 96 -0.59 -1.90 0.58
C ALA A 96 -1.25 -2.71 -0.53
N GLY A 97 -1.87 -3.84 -0.18
CA GLY A 97 -2.68 -4.61 -1.10
C GLY A 97 -4.07 -3.98 -1.29
N THR A 98 -4.60 -4.05 -2.50
CA THR A 98 -5.98 -3.67 -2.82
C THR A 98 -6.58 -4.68 -3.78
N ASP A 99 -7.91 -4.72 -3.90
CA ASP A 99 -8.63 -5.57 -4.84
C ASP A 99 -8.30 -5.27 -6.31
N ASN A 100 -7.70 -4.11 -6.59
CA ASN A 100 -7.20 -3.77 -7.93
C ASN A 100 -6.21 -4.80 -8.47
N LYS A 101 -5.45 -5.50 -7.61
CA LYS A 101 -4.58 -6.59 -8.03
C LYS A 101 -5.36 -7.74 -8.65
N ALA A 102 -6.46 -8.14 -8.02
CA ALA A 102 -7.34 -9.18 -8.56
C ALA A 102 -8.00 -8.73 -9.87
N LEU A 103 -8.41 -7.47 -9.95
CA LEU A 103 -9.00 -6.89 -11.18
C LEU A 103 -7.98 -6.81 -12.32
N ALA A 104 -6.71 -6.54 -12.02
CA ALA A 104 -5.63 -6.49 -13.00
C ALA A 104 -5.42 -7.83 -13.72
N TYR A 105 -5.58 -8.96 -13.04
CA TYR A 105 -5.55 -10.30 -13.67
C TYR A 105 -6.68 -10.52 -14.69
N LEU A 106 -7.76 -9.73 -14.56
CA LEU A 106 -8.89 -9.75 -15.50
C LEU A 106 -8.75 -8.68 -16.60
N GLY A 107 -7.60 -7.96 -16.64
CA GLY A 107 -7.39 -6.87 -17.60
C GLY A 107 -8.16 -5.59 -17.26
N ILE A 108 -8.68 -5.46 -16.04
CA ILE A 108 -9.43 -4.28 -15.61
C ILE A 108 -8.45 -3.29 -14.97
N THR A 109 -8.42 -2.09 -15.53
CA THR A 109 -7.62 -0.98 -14.97
C THR A 109 -8.29 -0.41 -13.74
N GLY A 110 -7.57 -0.40 -12.61
CA GLY A 110 -8.07 0.11 -11.34
C GLY A 110 -7.22 1.23 -10.78
N TYR A 111 -7.87 2.19 -10.13
CA TYR A 111 -7.23 3.30 -9.42
C TYR A 111 -7.66 3.32 -7.96
N GLY A 112 -6.75 3.76 -7.08
CA GLY A 112 -7.10 4.12 -5.72
C GLY A 112 -7.55 5.60 -5.69
N PHE A 113 -8.77 5.85 -5.21
CA PHE A 113 -9.28 7.22 -5.08
C PHE A 113 -10.07 7.36 -3.77
N ALA A 114 -9.41 7.93 -2.76
CA ALA A 114 -10.00 8.21 -1.45
C ALA A 114 -9.88 9.71 -1.16
N PRO A 115 -10.78 10.55 -1.70
CA PRO A 115 -10.69 12.00 -1.63
C PRO A 115 -11.06 12.51 -0.24
N LEU A 116 -10.18 12.34 0.73
CA LEU A 116 -10.34 12.80 2.10
C LEU A 116 -9.61 14.13 2.29
N ARG A 117 -10.30 15.15 2.75
CA ARG A 117 -9.69 16.42 3.17
C ARG A 117 -9.27 16.32 4.62
N LEU A 118 -8.03 15.92 4.81
CA LEU A 118 -7.47 15.66 6.14
C LEU A 118 -6.83 16.91 6.73
N PRO A 119 -6.89 17.11 8.07
CA PRO A 119 -6.10 18.12 8.75
C PRO A 119 -4.60 17.93 8.51
N ALA A 120 -3.85 19.02 8.35
CA ALA A 120 -2.42 18.95 8.03
C ALA A 120 -1.55 18.33 9.16
N ASP A 121 -2.03 18.41 10.39
CA ASP A 121 -1.40 17.86 11.60
C ASP A 121 -1.78 16.41 11.90
N LEU A 122 -2.67 15.82 11.10
CA LEU A 122 -3.10 14.42 11.28
C LEU A 122 -2.19 13.48 10.50
N ASP A 123 -1.39 12.68 11.19
CA ASP A 123 -0.65 11.57 10.57
C ASP A 123 -1.57 10.39 10.27
N PHE A 124 -2.43 10.58 9.24
CA PHE A 124 -3.46 9.62 8.87
C PHE A 124 -2.88 8.24 8.51
N THR A 125 -1.82 8.22 7.73
CA THR A 125 -1.19 6.96 7.29
C THR A 125 -0.42 6.26 8.40
N GLY A 126 0.11 7.01 9.35
CA GLY A 126 0.79 6.45 10.53
C GLY A 126 -0.17 5.81 11.54
N MET A 127 -1.47 6.10 11.42
CA MET A 127 -2.51 5.49 12.29
C MET A 127 -3.03 4.15 11.78
N PHE A 128 -2.72 3.74 10.55
CA PHE A 128 -3.23 2.48 9.98
C PHE A 128 -2.84 1.29 10.85
N HIS A 129 -3.83 0.50 11.24
CA HIS A 129 -3.73 -0.63 12.16
C HIS A 129 -3.26 -0.24 13.58
N GLY A 130 -3.29 1.05 13.91
CA GLY A 130 -2.94 1.57 15.22
C GLY A 130 -4.12 1.58 16.20
N VAL A 131 -3.82 1.82 17.47
CA VAL A 131 -4.83 1.85 18.56
C VAL A 131 -5.84 2.99 18.38
N ASP A 132 -5.39 4.12 17.85
CA ASP A 132 -6.20 5.34 17.65
C ASP A 132 -6.56 5.58 16.17
N GLU A 133 -6.66 4.51 15.38
CA GLU A 133 -7.04 4.63 13.97
C GLU A 133 -8.41 5.29 13.86
N ARG A 134 -8.45 6.41 13.15
CA ARG A 134 -9.65 7.24 13.01
C ARG A 134 -9.60 8.08 11.76
N VAL A 135 -10.77 8.49 11.30
CA VAL A 135 -10.94 9.48 10.24
C VAL A 135 -11.90 10.58 10.71
N PRO A 136 -11.58 11.86 10.49
CA PRO A 136 -12.51 12.96 10.83
C PRO A 136 -13.80 12.85 10.05
N VAL A 137 -14.93 13.08 10.72
CA VAL A 137 -16.27 13.01 10.09
C VAL A 137 -16.39 14.01 8.93
N GLU A 138 -15.82 15.19 9.09
CA GLU A 138 -15.83 16.22 8.03
C GLU A 138 -15.07 15.78 6.78
N SER A 139 -13.98 15.02 6.94
CA SER A 139 -13.23 14.43 5.84
C SER A 139 -14.05 13.39 5.09
N LEU A 140 -14.83 12.56 5.80
CA LEU A 140 -15.77 11.61 5.19
C LEU A 140 -16.88 12.33 4.43
N VAL A 141 -17.46 13.39 4.99
CA VAL A 141 -18.49 14.19 4.32
C VAL A 141 -17.95 14.85 3.06
N PHE A 142 -16.72 15.38 3.11
CA PHE A 142 -16.03 15.90 1.94
C PHE A 142 -15.85 14.83 0.87
N GLY A 143 -15.28 13.68 1.25
CA GLY A 143 -15.04 12.56 0.32
C GLY A 143 -16.31 12.04 -0.33
N GLN A 144 -17.39 11.91 0.45
CA GLN A 144 -18.69 11.50 -0.05
C GLN A 144 -19.25 12.46 -1.11
N ARG A 145 -19.06 13.78 -0.94
CA ARG A 145 -19.50 14.79 -1.93
C ARG A 145 -18.68 14.68 -3.22
N VAL A 146 -17.37 14.54 -3.12
CA VAL A 146 -16.48 14.37 -4.28
C VAL A 146 -16.83 13.08 -5.05
N LEU A 147 -17.00 11.95 -4.35
CA LEU A 147 -17.38 10.69 -4.98
C LEU A 147 -18.77 10.74 -5.62
N ALA A 148 -19.74 11.35 -4.95
CA ALA A 148 -21.08 11.52 -5.50
C ALA A 148 -21.09 12.40 -6.76
N ASP A 149 -20.24 13.42 -6.79
CA ASP A 149 -20.08 14.29 -7.94
C ASP A 149 -19.40 13.54 -9.11
N LEU A 150 -18.32 12.80 -8.83
CA LEU A 150 -17.65 11.93 -9.81
C LEU A 150 -18.66 10.98 -10.46
N LEU A 151 -19.43 10.23 -9.67
CA LEU A 151 -20.39 9.23 -10.16
C LEU A 151 -21.57 9.83 -10.96
N ARG A 152 -21.83 11.12 -10.82
CA ARG A 152 -22.89 11.81 -11.61
C ARG A 152 -22.38 12.39 -12.90
N THR A 153 -21.09 12.68 -13.00
CA THR A 153 -20.49 13.42 -14.11
C THR A 153 -19.63 12.56 -15.01
N TYR A 154 -19.22 11.39 -14.55
CA TYR A 154 -18.52 10.37 -15.32
C TYR A 154 -19.51 9.39 -15.97
#